data_67e8535c84fe64480ea82578531e64e1
#
_entry.id   67e8535c84fe64480ea82578531e64e1
#
_cell.length_a   1.000
_cell.length_b   1.000
_cell.length_c   1.000
_cell.angle_alpha   90.00
_cell.angle_beta   90.00
_cell.angle_gamma   90.00
#
_symmetry.space_group_name_H-M   'P 1'
#
loop_
_entity.id
_entity.type
_entity.pdbx_description
1 polymer ?
#
loop_
_entity_poly.entity_id
_entity_poly.type
_entity_poly.pdbx_seq_one_letter_code
_entity_poly.pdbx_strand_id
1 'polypeptide(L)' 'MADNDALYAVRFPDGSVSLYIDEDYAIDRGVDPATLTRVEIPRALFVSGTIQEIREYVALYLESQQSGTA' A
#
# COMPACT_ATOMS: atom_id res chain seq x y z
N MET A 1 -18.81 -3.89 10.58
CA MET A 1 -18.49 -2.96 9.51
C MET A 1 -17.02 -2.69 9.44
N ALA A 2 -16.49 -2.62 8.25
CA ALA A 2 -15.07 -2.41 8.09
C ALA A 2 -14.73 -0.94 8.32
N ASP A 3 -13.84 -0.69 9.27
CA ASP A 3 -13.35 0.65 9.54
C ASP A 3 -12.04 0.90 8.82
N ASN A 4 -11.73 0.09 7.83
CA ASN A 4 -10.48 0.18 7.08
C ASN A 4 -10.77 0.39 5.60
N ASP A 5 -9.88 1.09 4.95
CA ASP A 5 -9.87 1.20 3.50
C ASP A 5 -8.68 0.43 2.97
N ALA A 6 -8.81 -0.08 1.75
CA ALA A 6 -7.73 -0.84 1.13
C ALA A 6 -7.01 0.00 0.08
N LEU A 7 -5.70 -0.10 0.08
CA LEU A 7 -4.86 0.48 -0.97
C LEU A 7 -4.01 -0.63 -1.56
N TYR A 8 -3.49 -0.37 -2.74
CA TYR A 8 -2.55 -1.29 -3.38
C TYR A 8 -1.19 -0.63 -3.44
N ALA A 9 -0.17 -1.36 -3.07
CA ALA A 9 1.18 -0.83 -2.97
C ALA A 9 2.15 -1.66 -3.81
N VAL A 10 3.11 -0.98 -4.42
CA VAL A 10 4.21 -1.62 -5.14
C VAL A 10 5.50 -1.14 -4.53
N ARG A 11 6.37 -2.07 -4.18
CA ARG A 11 7.70 -1.73 -3.68
C ARG A 11 8.71 -1.98 -4.79
N PHE A 12 9.49 -0.96 -5.10
CA PHE A 12 10.51 -1.05 -6.14
C PHE A 12 11.86 -1.50 -5.56
N PRO A 13 12.75 -2.03 -6.40
CA PRO A 13 14.06 -2.49 -5.94
C PRO A 13 14.90 -1.43 -5.24
N ASP A 14 14.66 -0.16 -5.55
CA ASP A 14 15.39 0.95 -4.92
C ASP A 14 14.85 1.31 -3.54
N GLY A 15 13.81 0.62 -3.10
CA GLY A 15 13.20 0.84 -1.79
C GLY A 15 12.03 1.81 -1.79
N SER A 16 11.74 2.43 -2.92
CA SER A 16 10.58 3.32 -3.01
C SER A 16 9.29 2.54 -3.09
N VAL A 17 8.19 3.20 -2.72
CA VAL A 17 6.87 2.60 -2.69
C VAL A 17 5.90 3.51 -3.43
N SER A 18 5.12 2.93 -4.33
CA SER A 18 4.03 3.64 -5.00
C SER A 18 2.70 3.13 -4.48
N LEU A 19 1.74 4.03 -4.34
CA LEU A 19 0.42 3.70 -3.82
C LEU A 19 -0.63 3.92 -4.91
N TYR A 20 -1.58 2.99 -4.97
CA TYR A 20 -2.70 3.05 -5.90
C TYR A 20 -3.99 2.75 -5.14
N ILE A 21 -5.02 3.51 -5.42
CA ILE A 21 -6.32 3.34 -4.75
C ILE A 21 -7.02 2.09 -5.27
N ASP A 22 -6.80 1.77 -6.54
CA ASP A 22 -7.54 0.73 -7.24
C ASP A 22 -6.57 -0.14 -8.04
N GLU A 23 -6.78 -1.45 -8.01
CA GLU A 23 -5.97 -2.38 -8.78
C GLU A 23 -6.06 -2.09 -10.28
N ASP A 24 -7.26 -1.84 -10.77
CA ASP A 24 -7.46 -1.56 -12.20
C ASP A 24 -6.71 -0.31 -12.62
N TYR A 25 -6.68 0.69 -11.77
CA TYR A 25 -5.94 1.91 -12.03
C TYR A 25 -4.45 1.64 -12.14
N ALA A 26 -3.92 0.81 -11.24
CA ALA A 26 -2.51 0.46 -11.25
C ALA A 26 -2.14 -0.31 -12.53
N ILE A 27 -2.99 -1.24 -12.94
CA ILE A 27 -2.78 -2.00 -14.16
C ILE A 27 -2.79 -1.08 -15.37
N ASP A 28 -3.70 -0.13 -15.39
CA ASP A 28 -3.80 0.84 -16.47
C ASP A 28 -2.54 1.70 -16.58
N ARG A 29 -1.85 1.91 -15.47
CA ARG A 29 -0.59 2.67 -15.44
C ARG A 29 0.62 1.81 -15.78
N GLY A 30 0.43 0.54 -16.10
CA GLY A 30 1.51 -0.33 -16.51
C GLY A 30 2.12 -1.15 -15.37
N VAL A 31 1.46 -1.19 -14.23
CA VAL A 31 1.96 -1.96 -13.08
C VAL A 31 1.55 -3.43 -13.24
N ASP A 32 2.50 -4.32 -12.98
CA ASP A 32 2.22 -5.76 -12.99
C ASP A 32 1.37 -6.10 -11.77
N PRO A 33 0.15 -6.63 -11.95
CA PRO A 33 -0.71 -6.96 -10.82
C PRO A 33 -0.09 -7.97 -9.86
N ALA A 34 0.82 -8.80 -10.32
CA ALA A 34 1.49 -9.77 -9.46
C ALA A 34 2.40 -9.09 -8.42
N THR A 35 2.78 -7.84 -8.66
CA THR A 35 3.63 -7.10 -7.74
C THR A 35 2.85 -6.23 -6.76
N LEU A 36 1.53 -6.14 -6.93
CA LEU A 36 0.69 -5.34 -6.06
C LEU A 36 0.41 -6.07 -4.76
N THR A 37 0.48 -5.33 -3.66
CA THR A 37 0.13 -5.84 -2.34
C THR A 37 -1.06 -5.05 -1.81
N ARG A 38 -2.12 -5.74 -1.44
CA ARG A 38 -3.28 -5.08 -0.85
C ARG A 38 -2.97 -4.78 0.61
N VAL A 39 -3.10 -3.51 0.98
CA VAL A 39 -2.83 -3.05 2.34
C VAL A 39 -4.09 -2.41 2.90
N GLU A 40 -4.53 -2.88 4.05
CA GLU A 40 -5.67 -2.27 4.73
C GLU A 40 -5.18 -1.17 5.66
N ILE A 41 -5.77 0.00 5.53
CA ILE A 41 -5.38 1.19 6.27
C ILE A 41 -6.57 1.65 7.10
N PRO A 42 -6.36 2.02 8.37
CA PRO A 42 -7.45 2.57 9.16
C PRO A 42 -8.08 3.76 8.45
N ARG A 43 -9.40 3.80 8.41
CA ARG A 43 -10.11 4.87 7.72
C ARG A 43 -9.73 6.24 8.26
N ALA A 44 -9.52 6.35 9.56
CA ALA A 44 -9.12 7.62 10.17
C ALA A 44 -7.81 8.14 9.57
N LEU A 45 -6.86 7.24 9.34
CA LEU A 45 -5.60 7.61 8.72
C LEU A 45 -5.81 7.98 7.24
N PHE A 46 -6.64 7.24 6.55
CA PHE A 46 -6.90 7.48 5.13
C PHE A 46 -7.58 8.82 4.89
N VAL A 47 -8.49 9.20 5.78
CA VAL A 47 -9.27 10.44 5.63
C VAL A 47 -8.51 11.65 6.17
N SER A 48 -7.86 11.50 7.32
CA SER A 48 -7.25 12.63 8.04
C SER A 48 -5.73 12.67 7.95
N GLY A 49 -5.09 11.58 7.57
CA GLY A 49 -3.64 11.53 7.47
C GLY A 49 -3.11 12.20 6.22
N THR A 50 -1.85 12.57 6.24
CA THR A 50 -1.18 13.09 5.07
C THR A 50 -0.75 11.93 4.19
N ILE A 51 -0.43 12.26 2.94
CA ILE A 51 0.05 11.24 1.99
C ILE A 51 1.33 10.60 2.53
N GLN A 52 2.17 11.36 3.19
CA GLN A 52 3.41 10.85 3.76
C GLN A 52 3.14 9.88 4.91
N GLU A 53 2.18 10.19 5.76
CA GLU A 53 1.81 9.30 6.85
C GLU A 53 1.28 7.97 6.33
N ILE A 54 0.46 8.03 5.28
CA ILE A 54 -0.07 6.82 4.64
C ILE A 54 1.07 6.01 4.04
N ARG A 55 2.02 6.65 3.38
CA ARG A 55 3.17 5.98 2.80
C ARG A 55 4.01 5.28 3.86
N GLU A 56 4.25 5.96 4.98
CA GLU A 56 5.01 5.38 6.07
C GLU A 56 4.31 4.17 6.64
N TYR A 57 3.01 4.25 6.83
CA TYR A 57 2.22 3.13 7.31
C TYR A 57 2.36 1.92 6.37
N VAL A 58 2.23 2.18 5.07
CA VAL A 58 2.32 1.11 4.07
C VAL A 58 3.73 0.53 4.03
N ALA A 59 4.74 1.37 4.11
CA ALA A 59 6.13 0.90 4.09
C ALA A 59 6.41 -0.01 5.27
N LEU A 60 5.94 0.36 6.45
CA LEU A 60 6.09 -0.46 7.64
C LEU A 60 5.33 -1.79 7.51
N TYR A 61 4.16 -1.74 6.93
CA TYR A 61 3.37 -2.94 6.69
C TYR A 61 4.12 -3.91 5.78
N LEU A 62 4.68 -3.40 4.69
CA LEU A 62 5.42 -4.23 3.74
C LEU A 62 6.68 -4.81 4.37
N GLU A 63 7.38 -4.03 5.18
CA GLU A 63 8.53 -4.52 5.91
C GLU A 63 8.15 -5.63 6.87
N SER A 64 7.05 -5.46 7.57
CA SER A 64 6.54 -6.44 8.50
C SER A 64 6.22 -7.76 7.79
N GLN A 65 5.68 -7.68 6.60
CA GLN A 65 5.37 -8.87 5.81
C GLN A 65 6.64 -9.63 5.42
N GLN A 66 7.69 -8.92 5.08
CA GLN A 66 8.94 -9.54 4.71
C GLN A 66 9.65 -10.15 5.93
N SER A 67 9.62 -9.44 7.04
CA SER A 67 10.26 -9.91 8.27
C SER A 67 9.54 -11.12 8.85
N GLY A 68 8.24 -11.19 8.66
CA GLY A 68 7.41 -12.23 9.23
C GLY A 68 7.68 -13.62 8.69
N THR A 69 8.47 -13.72 7.65
CA THR A 69 8.78 -15.00 7.02
C THR A 69 10.00 -15.69 7.62
N ALA A 70 10.64 -15.02 8.51
CA ALA A 70 11.86 -15.56 9.12
C ALA A 70 11.59 -16.81 9.92
#